data_4b62072a0f58220e482b6e867c6cfaeb
#
_entry.id   4b62072a0f58220e482b6e867c6cfaeb
#
_cell.length_a   1.000
_cell.length_b   1.000
_cell.length_c   1.000
_cell.angle_alpha   90.00
_cell.angle_beta   90.00
_cell.angle_gamma   90.00
#
_symmetry.space_group_name_H-M   'P 1'
#
loop_
_entity.id
_entity.type
_entity.pdbx_description
1 polymer ?
#
loop_
_entity_poly.entity_id
_entity_poly.type
_entity_poly.pdbx_seq_one_letter_code
_entity_poly.pdbx_strand_id
1 'polypeptide(L)'
;MDQITNKRIMIVGKDSHFSYLLQRFVRRSAHRVFPVNLGDDVLSLAKYEKPVAIVLEVDMPETIGWHTLRTLKSDPEAGRIPVIVCSWLDESARGLSEGADVYLRMPILYKEFGAALAAILTKEENDQNH
;
A
#
# COMPACT_ATOMS: atom_id res chain seq x y z
N MET A 1 -10.32 -22.96 -9.17
CA MET A 1 -10.23 -22.42 -8.91
C MET A 1 -9.57 -21.70 -8.63
N ASP A 2 -9.36 -21.55 -8.62
CA ASP A 2 -8.95 -20.91 -8.22
C ASP A 2 -8.57 -20.04 -8.34
N GLN A 3 -8.70 -19.79 -8.88
CA GLN A 3 -8.52 -18.86 -8.90
C GLN A 3 -8.30 -18.05 -8.17
N ILE A 4 -7.92 -18.51 -7.80
CA ILE A 4 -7.94 -17.66 -6.72
C ILE A 4 -6.76 -16.85 -6.64
N THR A 5 -6.85 -15.81 -7.20
CA THR A 5 -5.88 -14.80 -7.05
C THR A 5 -6.12 -14.12 -5.75
N ASN A 6 -5.08 -13.87 -5.03
CA ASN A 6 -5.15 -13.03 -3.85
C ASN A 6 -5.38 -11.60 -4.33
N LYS A 7 -6.60 -11.12 -4.11
CA LYS A 7 -6.96 -9.76 -4.52
C LYS A 7 -7.12 -8.86 -3.31
N ARG A 8 -6.33 -9.10 -2.28
CA ARG A 8 -6.41 -8.32 -1.06
C ARG A 8 -5.36 -7.22 -1.04
N ILE A 9 -5.77 -6.08 -0.52
CA ILE A 9 -4.92 -4.92 -0.34
C ILE A 9 -4.73 -4.69 1.14
N MET A 10 -3.49 -4.64 1.59
CA MET A 10 -3.17 -4.38 2.98
C MET A 10 -3.13 -2.87 3.20
N ILE A 11 -3.88 -2.38 4.18
CA ILE A 11 -3.88 -0.96 4.51
C ILE A 11 -3.25 -0.79 5.87
N VAL A 12 -2.08 -0.16 5.90
CA VAL A 12 -1.32 0.06 7.11
C VAL A 12 -1.51 1.49 7.55
N GLY A 13 -2.16 1.68 8.69
CA GLY A 13 -2.46 3.01 9.14
C GLY A 13 -2.41 3.16 10.65
N LYS A 14 -2.43 4.41 11.07
CA LYS A 14 -2.36 4.76 12.46
C LYS A 14 -3.70 4.57 13.16
N ASP A 15 -4.79 4.80 12.43
CA ASP A 15 -6.11 4.65 13.00
C ASP A 15 -7.09 4.12 11.94
N SER A 16 -8.32 3.85 12.39
CA SER A 16 -9.31 3.20 11.55
C SER A 16 -9.95 4.12 10.51
N HIS A 17 -9.81 5.43 10.66
CA HIS A 17 -10.43 6.37 9.71
C HIS A 17 -9.82 6.24 8.32
N PHE A 18 -8.50 6.15 8.26
CA PHE A 18 -7.81 5.99 7.00
C PHE A 18 -8.22 4.71 6.31
N SER A 19 -8.23 3.61 7.06
CA SER A 19 -8.63 2.32 6.53
C SER A 19 -10.07 2.34 6.03
N TYR A 20 -10.96 2.96 6.80
CA TYR A 20 -12.37 3.05 6.42
C TYR A 20 -12.56 3.81 5.10
N LEU A 21 -11.85 4.93 4.96
CA LEU A 21 -11.92 5.73 3.74
C LEU A 21 -11.49 4.92 2.53
N LEU A 22 -10.37 4.23 2.65
CA LEU A 22 -9.85 3.45 1.53
C LEU A 22 -10.72 2.23 1.22
N GLN A 23 -11.33 1.64 2.23
CA GLN A 23 -12.29 0.57 1.98
C GLN A 23 -13.40 1.04 1.06
N ARG A 24 -13.86 2.27 1.26
CA ARG A 24 -14.91 2.82 0.40
C ARG A 24 -14.40 3.02 -1.02
N PHE A 25 -13.15 3.42 -1.17
CA PHE A 25 -12.57 3.66 -2.48
C PHE A 25 -12.44 2.38 -3.29
N VAL A 26 -12.13 1.25 -2.65
CA VAL A 26 -11.94 -0.01 -3.37
C VAL A 26 -13.19 -0.87 -3.41
N ARG A 27 -14.29 -0.40 -2.82
CA ARG A 27 -15.52 -1.21 -2.74
C ARG A 27 -16.04 -1.64 -4.11
N ARG A 28 -15.82 -0.82 -5.12
CA ARG A 28 -16.31 -1.09 -6.47
C ARG A 28 -15.39 -1.97 -7.29
N SER A 29 -14.23 -2.28 -6.76
CA SER A 29 -13.29 -3.16 -7.45
C SER A 29 -13.48 -4.59 -6.95
N ALA A 30 -12.78 -5.53 -7.58
CA ALA A 30 -12.81 -6.92 -7.15
C ALA A 30 -11.91 -7.16 -5.94
N HIS A 31 -11.24 -6.12 -5.47
CA HIS A 31 -10.27 -6.25 -4.38
C HIS A 31 -10.92 -6.10 -3.03
N ARG A 32 -10.32 -6.74 -2.04
CA ARG A 32 -10.73 -6.60 -0.64
C ARG A 32 -9.60 -5.94 0.13
N VAL A 33 -9.94 -5.20 1.16
CA VAL A 33 -8.93 -4.55 1.99
C VAL A 33 -8.92 -5.19 3.37
N PHE A 34 -7.75 -5.21 3.98
CA PHE A 34 -7.67 -5.60 5.38
C PHE A 34 -6.73 -4.61 6.08
N PRO A 35 -7.14 -4.11 7.24
CA PRO A 35 -6.37 -3.10 7.96
C PRO A 35 -5.31 -3.73 8.84
N VAL A 36 -4.19 -3.03 8.97
CA VAL A 36 -3.10 -3.43 9.86
C VAL A 36 -2.65 -2.17 10.58
N ASN A 37 -2.43 -2.26 11.88
CA ASN A 37 -1.93 -1.15 12.65
C ASN A 37 -0.46 -0.91 12.35
N LEU A 38 -0.10 0.36 12.28
CA LEU A 38 1.27 0.73 11.97
C LEU A 38 2.26 0.19 12.99
N GLY A 39 1.82 -0.05 14.24
CA GLY A 39 2.68 -0.61 15.27
C GLY A 39 2.85 -2.12 15.23
N ASP A 40 2.11 -2.81 14.36
CA ASP A 40 2.22 -4.26 14.24
C ASP A 40 3.44 -4.65 13.41
N ASP A 41 3.74 -5.96 13.38
CA ASP A 41 4.82 -6.48 12.55
C ASP A 41 4.36 -6.54 11.10
N VAL A 42 4.43 -5.41 10.44
CA VAL A 42 3.92 -5.26 9.08
C VAL A 42 4.68 -6.16 8.10
N LEU A 43 5.99 -6.29 8.29
CA LEU A 43 6.79 -7.12 7.38
C LEU A 43 6.36 -8.58 7.41
N SER A 44 6.20 -9.14 8.61
CA SER A 44 5.78 -10.53 8.72
C SER A 44 4.39 -10.74 8.15
N LEU A 45 3.48 -9.79 8.41
CA LEU A 45 2.13 -9.88 7.86
C LEU A 45 2.13 -9.80 6.34
N ALA A 46 2.94 -8.94 5.78
CA ALA A 46 3.02 -8.83 4.32
C ALA A 46 3.53 -10.12 3.69
N LYS A 47 4.52 -10.73 4.31
CA LYS A 47 5.08 -11.98 3.79
C LYS A 47 4.10 -13.14 3.93
N TYR A 48 3.33 -13.15 5.01
CA TYR A 48 2.35 -14.21 5.24
C TYR A 48 1.11 -14.04 4.37
N GLU A 49 0.55 -12.83 4.35
CA GLU A 49 -0.71 -12.59 3.65
C GLU A 49 -0.54 -12.40 2.15
N LYS A 50 0.64 -11.98 1.72
CA LYS A 50 0.97 -11.77 0.30
C LYS A 50 -0.07 -10.91 -0.43
N PRO A 51 -0.34 -9.69 0.06
CA PRO A 51 -1.31 -8.84 -0.61
C PRO A 51 -0.80 -8.43 -1.99
N VAL A 52 -1.72 -8.03 -2.87
CA VAL A 52 -1.33 -7.55 -4.19
C VAL A 52 -0.79 -6.14 -4.15
N ALA A 53 -1.09 -5.41 -3.09
CA ALA A 53 -0.60 -4.04 -2.90
C ALA A 53 -0.68 -3.70 -1.43
N ILE A 54 0.16 -2.76 -1.01
CA ILE A 54 0.15 -2.23 0.34
C ILE A 54 -0.08 -0.73 0.24
N VAL A 55 -1.05 -0.23 1.00
CA VAL A 55 -1.26 1.22 1.15
C VAL A 55 -0.77 1.58 2.54
N LEU A 56 0.21 2.47 2.60
CA LEU A 56 0.88 2.82 3.84
C LEU A 56 0.67 4.29 4.16
N GLU A 57 0.06 4.55 5.31
CA GLU A 57 -0.11 5.91 5.80
C GLU A 57 1.15 6.35 6.52
N VAL A 58 1.75 7.45 6.07
CA VAL A 58 2.89 8.05 6.76
C VAL A 58 2.44 9.38 7.33
N ASP A 59 2.44 9.46 8.64
CA ASP A 59 1.96 10.65 9.36
C ASP A 59 2.92 10.98 10.49
N MET A 60 2.63 12.01 11.25
CA MET A 60 3.49 12.41 12.36
C MET A 60 3.26 11.52 13.59
N PRO A 61 4.29 11.04 14.23
CA PRO A 61 5.69 11.18 13.82
C PRO A 61 6.00 10.27 12.64
N GLU A 62 6.63 10.84 11.64
CA GLU A 62 6.83 10.15 10.36
C GLU A 62 7.83 8.99 10.45
N THR A 63 8.64 8.96 11.52
CA THR A 63 9.71 7.98 11.63
C THR A 63 9.23 6.55 11.51
N ILE A 64 8.07 6.23 12.10
CA ILE A 64 7.56 4.86 12.06
C ILE A 64 7.14 4.50 10.64
N GLY A 65 6.46 5.41 9.96
CA GLY A 65 6.02 5.17 8.59
C GLY A 65 7.17 4.99 7.63
N TRP A 66 8.18 5.88 7.70
CA TRP A 66 9.34 5.74 6.83
C TRP A 66 10.13 4.48 7.13
N HIS A 67 10.27 4.14 8.41
CA HIS A 67 10.95 2.91 8.79
C HIS A 67 10.21 1.69 8.23
N THR A 68 8.90 1.68 8.32
CA THR A 68 8.08 0.58 7.80
C THR A 68 8.29 0.44 6.30
N LEU A 69 8.27 1.56 5.58
CA LEU A 69 8.48 1.54 4.13
C LEU A 69 9.84 0.93 3.78
N ARG A 70 10.90 1.40 4.44
CA ARG A 70 12.25 0.90 4.17
C ARG A 70 12.36 -0.58 4.49
N THR A 71 11.75 -1.00 5.60
CA THR A 71 11.79 -2.40 6.00
C THR A 71 11.11 -3.29 4.96
N LEU A 72 9.96 -2.87 4.48
CA LEU A 72 9.24 -3.61 3.44
C LEU A 72 10.05 -3.68 2.15
N LYS A 73 10.53 -2.54 1.68
CA LYS A 73 11.19 -2.49 0.38
C LYS A 73 12.60 -3.10 0.38
N SER A 74 13.19 -3.28 1.57
CA SER A 74 14.49 -3.92 1.68
C SER A 74 14.41 -5.44 1.73
N ASP A 75 13.25 -5.99 2.01
CA ASP A 75 13.07 -7.44 2.09
C ASP A 75 12.99 -8.02 0.69
N PRO A 76 13.71 -9.12 0.40
CA PRO A 76 13.69 -9.70 -0.95
C PRO A 76 12.32 -10.18 -1.40
N GLU A 77 11.48 -10.60 -0.47
CA GLU A 77 10.15 -11.11 -0.80
C GLU A 77 9.10 -9.99 -0.75
N ALA A 78 9.00 -9.31 0.39
CA ALA A 78 8.00 -8.25 0.55
C ALA A 78 8.29 -7.06 -0.35
N GLY A 79 9.55 -6.84 -0.70
CA GLY A 79 9.93 -5.70 -1.54
C GLY A 79 9.34 -5.74 -2.93
N ARG A 80 8.83 -6.89 -3.35
CA ARG A 80 8.18 -7.02 -4.66
C ARG A 80 6.74 -6.51 -4.63
N ILE A 81 6.16 -6.36 -3.45
CA ILE A 81 4.79 -5.90 -3.34
C ILE A 81 4.75 -4.39 -3.54
N PRO A 82 3.92 -3.89 -4.48
CA PRO A 82 3.85 -2.44 -4.69
C PRO A 82 3.29 -1.73 -3.47
N VAL A 83 3.85 -0.56 -3.16
CA VAL A 83 3.42 0.24 -2.02
C VAL A 83 2.98 1.62 -2.48
N ILE A 84 1.77 2.00 -2.09
CA ILE A 84 1.26 3.35 -2.25
C ILE A 84 1.38 4.04 -0.89
N VAL A 85 2.19 5.09 -0.83
CA VAL A 85 2.30 5.89 0.39
C VAL A 85 1.29 7.02 0.34
N CYS A 86 0.58 7.23 1.44
CA CYS A 86 -0.41 8.29 1.57
C CYS A 86 -0.03 9.15 2.77
N SER A 87 0.05 10.46 2.60
CA SER A 87 0.54 11.31 3.66
C SER A 87 0.10 12.75 3.49
N TRP A 88 0.00 13.48 4.61
CA TRP A 88 -0.19 14.92 4.58
C TRP A 88 1.11 15.66 4.29
N LEU A 89 2.24 14.96 4.34
CA LEU A 89 3.56 15.57 4.14
C LEU A 89 3.86 15.77 2.67
N ASP A 90 4.44 16.91 2.34
CA ASP A 90 4.86 17.19 0.96
C ASP A 90 6.26 16.62 0.75
N GLU A 91 6.33 15.29 0.69
CA GLU A 91 7.58 14.55 0.68
C GLU A 91 7.59 13.48 -0.42
N SER A 92 7.00 13.80 -1.57
CA SER A 92 6.88 12.79 -2.63
C SER A 92 8.24 12.32 -3.15
N ALA A 93 9.20 13.24 -3.29
CA ALA A 93 10.54 12.88 -3.75
C ALA A 93 11.19 11.90 -2.77
N ARG A 94 11.04 12.16 -1.47
CA ARG A 94 11.58 11.27 -0.46
C ARG A 94 10.88 9.92 -0.50
N GLY A 95 9.55 9.93 -0.63
CA GLY A 95 8.78 8.69 -0.67
C GLY A 95 9.22 7.80 -1.80
N LEU A 96 9.38 8.36 -2.98
CA LEU A 96 9.80 7.59 -4.13
C LEU A 96 11.24 7.10 -3.99
N SER A 97 12.14 7.92 -3.44
CA SER A 97 13.52 7.50 -3.25
C SER A 97 13.65 6.42 -2.17
N GLU A 98 12.72 6.36 -1.23
CA GLU A 98 12.71 5.33 -0.19
C GLU A 98 12.02 4.05 -0.66
N GLY A 99 11.51 4.02 -1.87
CA GLY A 99 10.97 2.81 -2.48
C GLY A 99 9.47 2.77 -2.69
N ALA A 100 8.74 3.85 -2.38
CA ALA A 100 7.32 3.88 -2.67
C ALA A 100 7.11 3.83 -4.17
N ASP A 101 6.14 3.04 -4.60
CA ASP A 101 5.79 2.96 -6.01
C ASP A 101 4.94 4.16 -6.44
N VAL A 102 4.10 4.62 -5.52
CA VAL A 102 3.30 5.83 -5.72
C VAL A 102 3.24 6.59 -4.40
N TYR A 103 3.25 7.91 -4.48
CA TYR A 103 3.08 8.76 -3.31
C TYR A 103 1.87 9.65 -3.54
N LEU A 104 0.87 9.55 -2.68
CA LEU A 104 -0.34 10.37 -2.77
C LEU A 104 -0.40 11.28 -1.56
N ARG A 105 -0.65 12.56 -1.83
CA ARG A 105 -0.75 13.54 -0.77
C ARG A 105 -2.20 13.69 -0.32
N MET A 106 -2.38 13.70 0.99
CA MET A 106 -3.71 13.92 1.57
C MET A 106 -4.21 15.33 1.33
N PRO A 107 -5.52 15.57 1.17
CA PRO A 107 -6.58 14.56 1.13
C PRO A 107 -6.58 13.82 -0.20
N ILE A 108 -6.83 12.51 -0.13
CA ILE A 108 -6.78 11.67 -1.32
C ILE A 108 -8.12 11.70 -2.02
N LEU A 109 -8.10 11.97 -3.32
CA LEU A 109 -9.30 11.94 -4.13
C LEU A 109 -9.51 10.54 -4.68
N TYR A 110 -10.77 10.16 -4.81
CA TYR A 110 -11.13 8.85 -5.31
C TYR A 110 -10.46 8.54 -6.65
N LYS A 111 -10.47 9.52 -7.56
CA LYS A 111 -9.85 9.32 -8.88
C LYS A 111 -8.35 9.13 -8.80
N GLU A 112 -7.68 9.87 -7.92
CA GLU A 112 -6.24 9.75 -7.73
C GLU A 112 -5.89 8.35 -7.23
N PHE A 113 -6.61 7.89 -6.22
CA PHE A 113 -6.35 6.60 -5.64
C PHE A 113 -6.62 5.49 -6.65
N GLY A 114 -7.72 5.60 -7.38
CA GLY A 114 -8.07 4.62 -8.40
C GLY A 114 -7.03 4.54 -9.50
N ALA A 115 -6.52 5.68 -9.95
CA ALA A 115 -5.49 5.72 -10.98
C ALA A 115 -4.18 5.09 -10.49
N ALA A 116 -3.81 5.40 -9.24
CA ALA A 116 -2.59 4.84 -8.65
C ALA A 116 -2.70 3.33 -8.52
N LEU A 117 -3.84 2.85 -8.03
CA LEU A 117 -4.06 1.42 -7.85
C LEU A 117 -4.03 0.71 -9.21
N ALA A 118 -4.71 1.26 -10.21
CA ALA A 118 -4.72 0.67 -11.54
C ALA A 118 -3.31 0.59 -12.12
N ALA A 119 -2.51 1.62 -11.93
CA ALA A 119 -1.14 1.65 -12.47
C ALA A 119 -0.27 0.55 -11.87
N ILE A 120 -0.32 0.37 -10.55
CA ILE A 120 0.53 -0.64 -9.91
C ILE A 120 0.04 -2.05 -10.20
N LEU A 121 -1.27 -2.26 -10.30
CA LEU A 121 -1.81 -3.59 -10.58
C LEU A 121 -1.55 -3.99 -12.03
N THR A 122 -1.62 -3.05 -12.95
CA THR A 122 -1.29 -3.32 -14.35
C THR A 122 0.19 -3.70 -14.49
N LYS A 123 1.06 -2.99 -13.78
CA LYS A 123 2.48 -3.30 -13.79
C LYS A 123 2.74 -4.71 -13.26
N GLU A 124 2.06 -5.07 -12.19
CA GLU A 124 2.18 -6.40 -11.58
C GLU A 124 1.76 -7.48 -12.58
N GLU A 125 0.66 -7.26 -13.29
CA GLU A 125 0.21 -8.21 -14.30
C GLU A 125 1.22 -8.37 -15.42
N ASN A 126 1.79 -7.27 -15.89
CA ASN A 126 2.79 -7.32 -16.94
C ASN A 126 4.03 -8.08 -16.51
N ASP A 127 4.46 -7.88 -15.27
CA ASP A 127 5.61 -8.59 -14.73
C ASP A 127 5.35 -10.09 -14.67
N GLN A 128 4.11 -10.48 -14.34
CA GLN A 128 3.75 -11.89 -14.26
C GLN A 128 3.65 -12.56 -15.62
N ASN A 129 3.44 -11.80 -16.67
CA ASN A 129 3.30 -12.35 -18.01
C ASN A 129 4.63 -12.59 -18.71
N HIS A 130 5.72 -12.33 -18.02
CA HIS A 130 7.05 -12.61 -18.53
C HIS A 130 7.68 -13.88 -17.91
#